data_d806457dc64a4283fdf2c98a9086900a
#
_entry.id   d806457dc64a4283fdf2c98a9086900a
#
_cell.length_a   1.000
_cell.length_b   1.000
_cell.length_c   1.000
_cell.angle_alpha   90.00
_cell.angle_beta   90.00
_cell.angle_gamma   90.00
#
_symmetry.space_group_name_H-M   'P 1'
#
loop_
_entity.id
_entity.type
_entity.pdbx_description
1 polymer ?
#
loop_
_entity_poly.entity_id
_entity_poly.type
_entity_poly.pdbx_seq_one_letter_code
_entity_poly.pdbx_strand_id
1 'polypeptide(L)'
;MSEEWISDRMHLIDASGIRKVFDLAANMKNPINLSIGQPHFDTPEVIKDALCQAVRDGKNAYSQTQGIAPLIEKIQSRVDAEYHHDDRQVFISSGTSGALMLVLNALINPGDEVIVFDPFFVMYSHLAKVVGGKLVFVETYPDFSIDVEKVRDAITDRTKLILFNSPSNPTGYVASEAETRALAELAAEKNIALVSDEIYRAFCYDQPFVSPAAFNENVIVIDGLSKSHSMTGHRLGFVHGPQSVIQQMIKLQQYTFVCAPHPVQWAGLAALDCDISDRVEEYRQKRNLMRDRLADKYEISGAQGAFYMFLKTPWGTGTDFCTEAIKNNLLIIPGNVFSNRDTHIRISYAQENPILEQGAEILNRLADHKM
;
A
#
# COMPACT_ATOMS: atom_id res chain seq x y z
N MET A 1 16.16 -31.15 13.33
CA MET A 1 15.03 -32.02 12.86
C MET A 1 13.81 -31.20 12.40
N SER A 2 13.32 -30.21 13.16
CA SER A 2 12.13 -29.46 12.70
C SER A 2 12.41 -28.45 11.55
N GLU A 3 13.62 -27.98 11.38
CA GLU A 3 14.02 -27.08 10.30
C GLU A 3 13.93 -27.74 8.90
N GLU A 4 14.14 -29.05 8.82
CA GLU A 4 14.04 -29.84 7.59
C GLU A 4 12.60 -29.94 7.06
N TRP A 5 11.58 -29.56 7.84
CA TRP A 5 10.18 -29.56 7.44
C TRP A 5 9.76 -28.23 6.79
N ILE A 6 10.59 -27.21 6.92
CA ILE A 6 10.29 -25.87 6.39
C ILE A 6 10.49 -25.88 4.87
N SER A 7 9.48 -25.42 4.13
CA SER A 7 9.60 -25.34 2.68
C SER A 7 10.61 -24.27 2.25
N ASP A 8 11.33 -24.52 1.15
CA ASP A 8 12.37 -23.65 0.62
C ASP A 8 11.89 -22.20 0.42
N ARG A 9 10.61 -22.01 0.05
CA ARG A 9 10.03 -20.68 -0.15
C ARG A 9 10.04 -19.82 1.12
N MET A 10 10.04 -20.43 2.31
CA MET A 10 10.10 -19.69 3.58
C MET A 10 11.49 -19.12 3.87
N HIS A 11 12.53 -19.71 3.28
CA HIS A 11 13.89 -19.19 3.36
C HIS A 11 14.16 -18.03 2.38
N LEU A 12 13.21 -17.75 1.45
CA LEU A 12 13.28 -16.63 0.52
C LEU A 12 12.71 -15.33 1.08
N ILE A 13 12.06 -15.40 2.24
CA ILE A 13 11.40 -14.26 2.87
C ILE A 13 11.89 -14.06 4.30
N ASP A 14 12.02 -12.80 4.69
CA ASP A 14 12.39 -12.41 6.06
C ASP A 14 11.18 -11.88 6.83
N ALA A 15 11.30 -11.83 8.16
CA ALA A 15 10.38 -11.07 8.98
C ALA A 15 10.43 -9.59 8.56
N SER A 16 9.26 -8.98 8.33
CA SER A 16 9.16 -7.59 7.86
C SER A 16 10.01 -6.64 8.70
N GLY A 17 10.86 -5.84 8.04
CA GLY A 17 11.66 -4.79 8.69
C GLY A 17 10.79 -3.77 9.45
N ILE A 18 9.58 -3.51 8.96
CA ILE A 18 8.57 -2.70 9.67
C ILE A 18 8.20 -3.36 11.00
N ARG A 19 7.99 -4.69 11.03
CA ARG A 19 7.65 -5.43 12.25
C ARG A 19 8.78 -5.38 13.28
N LYS A 20 10.03 -5.48 12.85
CA LYS A 20 11.19 -5.37 13.74
C LYS A 20 11.21 -4.03 14.50
N VAL A 21 10.82 -2.93 13.84
CA VAL A 21 10.72 -1.61 14.50
C VAL A 21 9.55 -1.56 15.47
N PHE A 22 8.43 -2.22 15.20
CA PHE A 22 7.34 -2.37 16.18
C PHE A 22 7.77 -3.11 17.44
N ASP A 23 8.50 -4.21 17.27
CA ASP A 23 8.99 -5.00 18.40
C ASP A 23 10.02 -4.22 19.25
N LEU A 24 10.84 -3.36 18.61
CA LEU A 24 11.71 -2.42 19.30
C LEU A 24 10.91 -1.39 20.11
N ALA A 25 9.85 -0.83 19.53
CA ALA A 25 8.97 0.16 20.18
C ALA A 25 8.40 -0.35 21.49
N ALA A 26 8.04 -1.64 21.55
CA ALA A 26 7.47 -2.26 22.74
C ALA A 26 8.44 -2.27 23.95
N ASN A 27 9.74 -2.15 23.71
CA ASN A 27 10.78 -2.16 24.73
C ASN A 27 11.29 -0.74 25.09
N MET A 28 10.80 0.31 24.40
CA MET A 28 11.21 1.69 24.63
C MET A 28 10.21 2.42 25.51
N LYS A 29 10.66 3.40 26.28
CA LYS A 29 9.79 4.22 27.13
C LYS A 29 9.31 5.44 26.36
N ASN A 30 8.00 5.44 26.00
CA ASN A 30 7.34 6.53 25.30
C ASN A 30 8.13 7.03 24.06
N PRO A 31 8.44 6.18 23.07
CA PRO A 31 9.19 6.61 21.91
C PRO A 31 8.34 7.54 21.03
N ILE A 32 8.99 8.52 20.41
CA ILE A 32 8.42 9.28 19.30
C ILE A 32 8.37 8.35 18.10
N ASN A 33 7.16 7.98 17.68
CA ASN A 33 6.99 6.93 16.69
C ASN A 33 6.46 7.46 15.36
N LEU A 34 7.36 7.67 14.40
CA LEU A 34 7.07 8.03 13.02
C LEU A 34 7.24 6.85 12.04
N SER A 35 7.27 5.61 12.56
CA SER A 35 7.43 4.40 11.73
C SER A 35 6.11 3.78 11.26
N ILE A 36 4.99 4.08 11.93
CA ILE A 36 3.73 3.36 11.79
C ILE A 36 3.01 3.76 10.50
N GLY A 37 2.64 2.76 9.71
CA GLY A 37 1.90 2.91 8.46
C GLY A 37 0.39 2.71 8.61
N GLN A 38 -0.22 3.28 9.65
CA GLN A 38 -1.67 3.25 9.86
C GLN A 38 -2.21 4.65 10.19
N PRO A 39 -3.47 4.94 9.87
CA PRO A 39 -4.11 6.19 10.28
C PRO A 39 -4.06 6.36 11.79
N HIS A 40 -3.90 7.60 12.26
CA HIS A 40 -3.94 7.94 13.70
C HIS A 40 -5.36 8.20 14.21
N PHE A 41 -6.29 8.45 13.30
CA PHE A 41 -7.72 8.55 13.63
C PHE A 41 -8.30 7.18 13.98
N ASP A 42 -9.28 7.18 14.85
CA ASP A 42 -10.11 6.00 15.05
C ASP A 42 -11.12 5.81 13.90
N THR A 43 -11.65 4.61 13.78
CA THR A 43 -12.74 4.30 12.85
C THR A 43 -13.97 5.18 13.19
N PRO A 44 -14.64 5.80 12.20
CA PRO A 44 -15.86 6.58 12.44
C PRO A 44 -16.95 5.80 13.20
N GLU A 45 -17.68 6.48 14.09
CA GLU A 45 -18.70 5.83 14.93
C GLU A 45 -19.78 5.13 14.10
N VAL A 46 -20.23 5.74 13.00
CA VAL A 46 -21.23 5.13 12.10
C VAL A 46 -20.79 3.76 11.57
N ILE A 47 -19.50 3.57 11.37
CA ILE A 47 -18.92 2.30 10.89
C ILE A 47 -18.87 1.28 12.03
N LYS A 48 -18.49 1.71 13.24
CA LYS A 48 -18.48 0.87 14.46
C LYS A 48 -19.88 0.40 14.81
N ASP A 49 -20.85 1.31 14.75
CA ASP A 49 -22.25 1.01 15.01
C ASP A 49 -22.80 -0.02 14.02
N ALA A 50 -22.52 0.16 12.73
CA ALA A 50 -22.91 -0.78 11.69
C ALA A 50 -22.29 -2.18 11.91
N LEU A 51 -21.02 -2.23 12.34
CA LEU A 51 -20.34 -3.49 12.70
C LEU A 51 -21.05 -4.17 13.89
N CYS A 52 -21.27 -3.44 14.98
CA CYS A 52 -21.91 -3.96 16.17
C CYS A 52 -23.33 -4.42 15.87
N GLN A 53 -24.08 -3.67 15.07
CA GLN A 53 -25.43 -4.04 14.65
C GLN A 53 -25.43 -5.31 13.81
N ALA A 54 -24.51 -5.44 12.84
CA ALA A 54 -24.40 -6.66 12.02
C ALA A 54 -24.13 -7.92 12.88
N VAL A 55 -23.29 -7.80 13.91
CA VAL A 55 -23.05 -8.90 14.86
C VAL A 55 -24.33 -9.27 15.63
N ARG A 56 -25.06 -8.27 16.13
CA ARG A 56 -26.33 -8.46 16.86
C ARG A 56 -27.43 -9.06 15.97
N ASP A 57 -27.46 -8.69 14.70
CA ASP A 57 -28.41 -9.21 13.69
C ASP A 57 -28.06 -10.62 13.21
N GLY A 58 -27.05 -11.25 13.81
CA GLY A 58 -26.67 -12.62 13.48
C GLY A 58 -25.89 -12.78 12.15
N LYS A 59 -25.29 -11.72 11.62
CA LYS A 59 -24.43 -11.78 10.43
C LYS A 59 -23.06 -12.41 10.74
N ASN A 60 -23.05 -13.54 11.45
CA ASN A 60 -21.85 -14.18 11.98
C ASN A 60 -21.42 -15.45 11.24
N ALA A 61 -22.30 -15.97 10.36
CA ALA A 61 -21.97 -17.12 9.51
C ALA A 61 -21.12 -16.72 8.30
N TYR A 62 -20.59 -17.66 7.55
CA TYR A 62 -19.94 -17.39 6.27
C TYR A 62 -20.87 -16.59 5.35
N SER A 63 -20.33 -15.58 4.71
CA SER A 63 -20.98 -14.92 3.57
C SER A 63 -20.69 -15.69 2.27
N GLN A 64 -21.25 -15.23 1.16
CA GLN A 64 -20.78 -15.64 -0.16
C GLN A 64 -19.29 -15.27 -0.30
N THR A 65 -18.54 -16.13 -1.00
CA THR A 65 -17.08 -15.95 -1.17
C THR A 65 -16.72 -14.61 -1.80
N GLN A 66 -17.47 -14.20 -2.81
CA GLN A 66 -17.23 -12.92 -3.50
C GLN A 66 -17.64 -11.69 -2.67
N GLY A 67 -18.36 -11.86 -1.58
CA GLY A 67 -18.86 -10.81 -0.71
C GLY A 67 -20.38 -10.74 -0.66
N ILE A 68 -20.93 -9.92 0.25
CA ILE A 68 -22.38 -9.67 0.35
C ILE A 68 -22.87 -8.84 -0.84
N ALA A 69 -24.03 -9.20 -1.39
CA ALA A 69 -24.59 -8.52 -2.57
C ALA A 69 -24.70 -6.99 -2.40
N PRO A 70 -25.22 -6.42 -1.29
CA PRO A 70 -25.34 -4.96 -1.18
C PRO A 70 -24.01 -4.20 -1.26
N LEU A 71 -22.92 -4.79 -0.73
CA LEU A 71 -21.60 -4.17 -0.78
C LEU A 71 -21.01 -4.24 -2.18
N ILE A 72 -21.12 -5.41 -2.84
CA ILE A 72 -20.66 -5.60 -4.22
C ILE A 72 -21.40 -4.64 -5.15
N GLU A 73 -22.72 -4.61 -5.10
CA GLU A 73 -23.57 -3.76 -5.96
C GLU A 73 -23.20 -2.28 -5.81
N LYS A 74 -22.98 -1.82 -4.58
CA LYS A 74 -22.61 -0.44 -4.32
C LYS A 74 -21.23 -0.09 -4.86
N ILE A 75 -20.23 -0.97 -4.72
CA ILE A 75 -18.89 -0.75 -5.27
C ILE A 75 -18.94 -0.87 -6.79
N GLN A 76 -19.63 -1.88 -7.34
CA GLN A 76 -19.78 -2.08 -8.78
C GLN A 76 -20.38 -0.84 -9.44
N SER A 77 -21.46 -0.29 -8.86
CA SER A 77 -22.11 0.93 -9.36
C SER A 77 -21.14 2.13 -9.43
N ARG A 78 -20.20 2.25 -8.48
CA ARG A 78 -19.15 3.28 -8.52
C ARG A 78 -18.12 3.01 -9.60
N VAL A 79 -17.70 1.76 -9.73
CA VAL A 79 -16.73 1.30 -10.75
C VAL A 79 -17.29 1.52 -12.15
N ASP A 80 -18.57 1.17 -12.39
CA ASP A 80 -19.23 1.35 -13.69
C ASP A 80 -19.37 2.83 -14.05
N ALA A 81 -19.66 3.67 -13.06
CA ALA A 81 -19.74 5.11 -13.26
C ALA A 81 -18.38 5.78 -13.55
N GLU A 82 -17.29 5.23 -12.99
CA GLU A 82 -15.96 5.81 -13.13
C GLU A 82 -15.25 5.34 -14.41
N TYR A 83 -15.39 4.05 -14.81
CA TYR A 83 -14.55 3.45 -15.85
C TYR A 83 -15.28 3.10 -17.16
N HIS A 84 -16.60 2.97 -17.16
CA HIS A 84 -17.40 2.64 -18.35
C HIS A 84 -16.93 1.39 -19.13
N HIS A 85 -16.47 0.36 -18.43
CA HIS A 85 -16.00 -0.90 -19.01
C HIS A 85 -16.99 -2.04 -18.75
N ASP A 86 -17.46 -2.73 -19.79
CA ASP A 86 -18.51 -3.73 -19.71
C ASP A 86 -18.11 -5.04 -18.99
N ASP A 87 -16.80 -5.39 -18.97
CA ASP A 87 -16.28 -6.65 -18.42
C ASP A 87 -15.62 -6.51 -17.05
N ARG A 88 -15.90 -5.45 -16.29
CA ARG A 88 -15.32 -5.28 -14.94
C ARG A 88 -16.21 -5.87 -13.87
N GLN A 89 -15.65 -6.79 -13.10
CA GLN A 89 -16.30 -7.40 -11.95
C GLN A 89 -15.63 -6.99 -10.64
N VAL A 90 -16.43 -6.77 -9.60
CA VAL A 90 -15.98 -6.49 -8.23
C VAL A 90 -16.06 -7.76 -7.38
N PHE A 91 -15.08 -7.96 -6.49
CA PHE A 91 -15.22 -8.89 -5.37
C PHE A 91 -14.56 -8.36 -4.09
N ILE A 92 -15.03 -8.84 -2.94
CA ILE A 92 -14.60 -8.40 -1.61
C ILE A 92 -13.52 -9.35 -1.08
N SER A 93 -12.39 -8.78 -0.66
CA SER A 93 -11.21 -9.52 -0.19
C SER A 93 -10.92 -9.29 1.30
N SER A 94 -10.12 -10.16 1.90
CA SER A 94 -9.62 -10.02 3.27
C SER A 94 -8.52 -8.95 3.36
N GLY A 95 -8.90 -7.69 3.13
CA GLY A 95 -8.01 -6.56 2.97
C GLY A 95 -7.24 -6.61 1.66
N THR A 96 -6.53 -5.53 1.34
CA THR A 96 -5.67 -5.44 0.15
C THR A 96 -4.53 -6.47 0.17
N SER A 97 -4.06 -6.85 1.35
CA SER A 97 -3.04 -7.91 1.51
C SER A 97 -3.55 -9.27 1.02
N GLY A 98 -4.80 -9.60 1.34
CA GLY A 98 -5.46 -10.81 0.82
C GLY A 98 -5.62 -10.74 -0.70
N ALA A 99 -6.02 -9.58 -1.23
CA ALA A 99 -6.14 -9.35 -2.67
C ALA A 99 -4.79 -9.54 -3.40
N LEU A 100 -3.70 -8.96 -2.87
CA LEU A 100 -2.35 -9.13 -3.42
C LEU A 100 -1.92 -10.60 -3.44
N MET A 101 -2.19 -11.34 -2.37
CA MET A 101 -1.89 -12.77 -2.32
C MET A 101 -2.69 -13.56 -3.35
N LEU A 102 -3.97 -13.23 -3.53
CA LEU A 102 -4.84 -13.91 -4.49
C LEU A 102 -4.42 -13.61 -5.94
N VAL A 103 -4.16 -12.35 -6.29
CA VAL A 103 -3.80 -11.97 -7.66
C VAL A 103 -2.46 -12.57 -8.08
N LEU A 104 -1.46 -12.54 -7.20
CA LEU A 104 -0.15 -13.14 -7.49
C LEU A 104 -0.25 -14.67 -7.67
N ASN A 105 -1.00 -15.35 -6.80
CA ASN A 105 -1.22 -16.79 -6.98
C ASN A 105 -2.07 -17.14 -8.23
N ALA A 106 -2.96 -16.26 -8.66
CA ALA A 106 -3.79 -16.49 -9.84
C ALA A 106 -3.03 -16.26 -11.16
N LEU A 107 -2.01 -15.38 -11.16
CA LEU A 107 -1.38 -14.93 -12.41
C LEU A 107 0.06 -15.41 -12.59
N ILE A 108 0.80 -15.72 -11.51
CA ILE A 108 2.24 -15.98 -11.54
C ILE A 108 2.53 -17.47 -11.42
N ASN A 109 3.28 -17.99 -12.37
CA ASN A 109 3.91 -19.31 -12.30
C ASN A 109 5.34 -19.18 -11.76
N PRO A 110 5.94 -20.26 -11.21
CA PRO A 110 7.35 -20.25 -10.86
C PRO A 110 8.25 -19.88 -12.04
N GLY A 111 9.07 -18.84 -11.86
CA GLY A 111 9.99 -18.32 -12.87
C GLY A 111 9.45 -17.17 -13.71
N ASP A 112 8.16 -16.87 -13.66
CA ASP A 112 7.59 -15.66 -14.28
C ASP A 112 8.17 -14.39 -13.62
N GLU A 113 8.31 -13.33 -14.39
CA GLU A 113 8.86 -12.07 -13.92
C GLU A 113 7.74 -11.09 -13.52
N VAL A 114 7.99 -10.42 -12.39
CA VAL A 114 7.12 -9.38 -11.83
C VAL A 114 7.92 -8.08 -11.75
N ILE A 115 7.51 -7.08 -12.51
CA ILE A 115 8.10 -5.74 -12.45
C ILE A 115 7.56 -5.00 -11.24
N VAL A 116 8.47 -4.40 -10.46
CA VAL A 116 8.20 -3.59 -9.28
C VAL A 116 9.03 -2.32 -9.33
N PHE A 117 8.45 -1.19 -9.00
CA PHE A 117 9.17 0.10 -8.94
C PHE A 117 9.96 0.20 -7.65
N ASP A 118 11.25 0.54 -7.73
CA ASP A 118 12.12 0.75 -6.57
C ASP A 118 12.23 2.27 -6.29
N PRO A 119 11.75 2.75 -5.13
CA PRO A 119 11.26 2.05 -3.92
C PRO A 119 9.87 1.41 -4.05
N PHE A 120 9.61 0.37 -3.25
CA PHE A 120 8.40 -0.45 -3.29
C PHE A 120 7.82 -0.72 -1.89
N PHE A 121 6.54 -1.06 -1.83
CA PHE A 121 5.97 -1.59 -0.61
C PHE A 121 6.51 -3.01 -0.34
N VAL A 122 7.07 -3.22 0.84
CA VAL A 122 7.80 -4.45 1.22
C VAL A 122 7.04 -5.75 0.91
N MET A 123 5.71 -5.74 0.99
CA MET A 123 4.89 -6.93 0.74
C MET A 123 5.02 -7.46 -0.70
N TYR A 124 5.22 -6.59 -1.68
CA TYR A 124 5.30 -7.01 -3.09
C TYR A 124 6.46 -7.96 -3.31
N SER A 125 7.64 -7.63 -2.79
CA SER A 125 8.83 -8.45 -2.95
C SER A 125 8.71 -9.82 -2.28
N HIS A 126 8.14 -9.86 -1.08
CA HIS A 126 7.96 -11.11 -0.36
C HIS A 126 6.88 -12.00 -0.98
N LEU A 127 5.73 -11.45 -1.35
CA LEU A 127 4.66 -12.23 -1.96
C LEU A 127 5.07 -12.79 -3.34
N ALA A 128 5.75 -12.00 -4.17
CA ALA A 128 6.25 -12.49 -5.46
C ALA A 128 7.20 -13.69 -5.27
N LYS A 129 8.10 -13.63 -4.28
CA LYS A 129 8.99 -14.77 -3.94
C LYS A 129 8.21 -15.99 -3.46
N VAL A 130 7.18 -15.80 -2.62
CA VAL A 130 6.36 -16.91 -2.09
C VAL A 130 5.67 -17.69 -3.19
N VAL A 131 5.21 -17.01 -4.25
CA VAL A 131 4.58 -17.69 -5.41
C VAL A 131 5.60 -18.20 -6.45
N GLY A 132 6.91 -18.00 -6.20
CA GLY A 132 7.98 -18.44 -7.09
C GLY A 132 8.28 -17.48 -8.25
N GLY A 133 7.73 -16.28 -8.23
CA GLY A 133 8.01 -15.22 -9.20
C GLY A 133 9.40 -14.62 -9.01
N LYS A 134 9.97 -14.08 -10.07
CA LYS A 134 11.22 -13.33 -10.09
C LYS A 134 10.93 -11.84 -10.15
N LEU A 135 11.56 -11.08 -9.25
CA LEU A 135 11.42 -9.63 -9.24
C LEU A 135 12.35 -8.97 -10.25
N VAL A 136 11.79 -8.05 -11.00
CA VAL A 136 12.52 -7.12 -11.87
C VAL A 136 12.26 -5.71 -11.35
N PHE A 137 13.31 -5.03 -10.90
CA PHE A 137 13.20 -3.71 -10.30
C PHE A 137 13.44 -2.62 -11.34
N VAL A 138 12.51 -1.66 -11.42
CA VAL A 138 12.67 -0.43 -12.19
C VAL A 138 12.90 0.73 -11.23
N GLU A 139 14.09 1.32 -11.27
CA GLU A 139 14.46 2.42 -10.38
C GLU A 139 13.75 3.72 -10.76
N THR A 140 13.19 4.38 -9.76
CA THR A 140 12.47 5.66 -9.90
C THR A 140 13.20 6.84 -9.25
N TYR A 141 14.41 6.62 -8.75
CA TYR A 141 15.23 7.69 -8.19
C TYR A 141 15.69 8.71 -9.25
N PRO A 142 15.88 10.02 -8.87
CA PRO A 142 15.82 10.55 -7.50
C PRO A 142 14.45 11.12 -7.11
N ASP A 143 13.53 11.36 -8.04
CA ASP A 143 12.27 12.09 -7.85
C ASP A 143 11.03 11.18 -7.74
N PHE A 144 11.24 9.87 -7.89
CA PHE A 144 10.25 8.81 -7.84
C PHE A 144 9.25 8.80 -9.00
N SER A 145 9.52 9.58 -10.05
CA SER A 145 8.73 9.56 -11.28
C SER A 145 8.87 8.24 -12.04
N ILE A 146 7.85 7.91 -12.83
CA ILE A 146 7.81 6.67 -13.61
C ILE A 146 8.27 6.96 -15.03
N ASP A 147 9.47 6.50 -15.35
CA ASP A 147 9.99 6.48 -16.70
C ASP A 147 9.51 5.21 -17.43
N VAL A 148 8.51 5.36 -18.29
CA VAL A 148 7.88 4.22 -19.00
C VAL A 148 8.86 3.53 -19.96
N GLU A 149 9.86 4.24 -20.50
CA GLU A 149 10.88 3.61 -21.34
C GLU A 149 11.77 2.66 -20.54
N LYS A 150 12.12 3.00 -19.29
CA LYS A 150 12.80 2.04 -18.40
C LYS A 150 11.93 0.81 -18.10
N VAL A 151 10.62 0.99 -17.98
CA VAL A 151 9.70 -0.16 -17.84
C VAL A 151 9.72 -1.00 -19.12
N ARG A 152 9.64 -0.38 -20.29
CA ARG A 152 9.70 -1.05 -21.60
C ARG A 152 10.98 -1.88 -21.76
N ASP A 153 12.12 -1.32 -21.39
CA ASP A 153 13.43 -1.98 -21.47
C ASP A 153 13.57 -3.15 -20.47
N ALA A 154 12.84 -3.11 -19.37
CA ALA A 154 12.82 -4.16 -18.36
C ALA A 154 11.91 -5.35 -18.72
N ILE A 155 11.04 -5.21 -19.72
CA ILE A 155 10.12 -6.26 -20.16
C ILE A 155 10.86 -7.33 -20.94
N THR A 156 10.64 -8.60 -20.58
CA THR A 156 11.11 -9.78 -21.30
C THR A 156 9.94 -10.71 -21.65
N ASP A 157 10.21 -11.78 -22.39
CA ASP A 157 9.21 -12.82 -22.70
C ASP A 157 8.64 -13.53 -21.45
N ARG A 158 9.31 -13.38 -20.29
CA ARG A 158 8.86 -13.93 -19.00
C ARG A 158 8.11 -12.93 -18.16
N THR A 159 8.05 -11.67 -18.54
CA THR A 159 7.34 -10.66 -17.79
C THR A 159 5.83 -10.91 -17.83
N LYS A 160 5.23 -11.15 -16.69
CA LYS A 160 3.82 -11.51 -16.56
C LYS A 160 2.99 -10.38 -15.95
N LEU A 161 3.61 -9.60 -15.05
CA LEU A 161 2.87 -8.68 -14.23
C LEU A 161 3.73 -7.45 -13.89
N ILE A 162 3.07 -6.28 -13.88
CA ILE A 162 3.60 -5.02 -13.34
C ILE A 162 2.78 -4.67 -12.10
N LEU A 163 3.46 -4.48 -10.95
CA LEU A 163 2.84 -3.97 -9.72
C LEU A 163 3.06 -2.47 -9.63
N PHE A 164 1.97 -1.72 -9.70
CA PHE A 164 1.94 -0.27 -9.61
C PHE A 164 1.25 0.16 -8.32
N ASN A 165 1.79 1.16 -7.62
CA ASN A 165 1.20 1.72 -6.41
C ASN A 165 1.27 3.25 -6.45
N SER A 166 0.11 3.87 -6.56
CA SER A 166 -0.04 5.33 -6.50
C SER A 166 -1.33 5.69 -5.75
N PRO A 167 -1.27 6.60 -4.78
CA PRO A 167 -0.09 7.17 -4.12
C PRO A 167 0.79 6.11 -3.49
N SER A 168 2.12 6.29 -3.56
CA SER A 168 3.08 5.24 -3.24
C SER A 168 3.44 5.16 -1.74
N ASN A 169 3.61 3.96 -1.24
CA ASN A 169 4.34 3.64 -0.03
C ASN A 169 5.68 3.00 -0.43
N PRO A 170 6.84 3.63 -0.16
CA PRO A 170 7.13 4.57 0.95
C PRO A 170 7.17 6.05 0.58
N THR A 171 7.12 6.45 -0.69
CA THR A 171 7.57 7.78 -1.14
C THR A 171 6.51 8.87 -1.00
N GLY A 172 5.22 8.50 -0.91
CA GLY A 172 4.13 9.46 -1.04
C GLY A 172 4.01 10.08 -2.45
N TYR A 173 4.74 9.54 -3.44
CA TYR A 173 4.65 9.99 -4.81
C TYR A 173 3.27 9.69 -5.40
N VAL A 174 2.72 10.63 -6.13
CA VAL A 174 1.48 10.46 -6.89
C VAL A 174 1.84 10.54 -8.37
N ALA A 175 1.65 9.44 -9.08
CA ALA A 175 1.91 9.42 -10.51
C ALA A 175 1.00 10.40 -11.25
N SER A 176 1.56 11.14 -12.21
CA SER A 176 0.80 12.03 -13.09
C SER A 176 -0.13 11.24 -14.01
N GLU A 177 -1.13 11.92 -14.56
CA GLU A 177 -2.01 11.32 -15.59
C GLU A 177 -1.19 10.79 -16.77
N ALA A 178 -0.18 11.54 -17.21
CA ALA A 178 0.66 11.16 -18.36
C ALA A 178 1.45 9.86 -18.07
N GLU A 179 2.06 9.72 -16.90
CA GLU A 179 2.77 8.51 -16.48
C GLU A 179 1.82 7.32 -16.35
N THR A 180 0.67 7.54 -15.69
CA THR A 180 -0.36 6.52 -15.47
C THR A 180 -0.92 6.01 -16.80
N ARG A 181 -1.22 6.91 -17.73
CA ARG A 181 -1.70 6.59 -19.10
C ARG A 181 -0.64 5.80 -19.86
N ALA A 182 0.59 6.29 -19.93
CA ALA A 182 1.67 5.64 -20.66
C ALA A 182 1.97 4.24 -20.13
N LEU A 183 1.93 4.04 -18.80
CA LEU A 183 2.11 2.72 -18.19
C LEU A 183 0.95 1.77 -18.53
N ALA A 184 -0.29 2.25 -18.49
CA ALA A 184 -1.48 1.47 -18.84
C ALA A 184 -1.48 1.05 -20.31
N GLU A 185 -1.11 1.96 -21.23
CA GLU A 185 -0.98 1.71 -22.65
C GLU A 185 0.16 0.73 -22.96
N LEU A 186 1.31 0.86 -22.30
CA LEU A 186 2.43 -0.09 -22.43
C LEU A 186 2.01 -1.50 -21.99
N ALA A 187 1.33 -1.63 -20.86
CA ALA A 187 0.85 -2.92 -20.37
C ALA A 187 -0.13 -3.57 -21.35
N ALA A 188 -1.02 -2.79 -21.97
CA ALA A 188 -1.94 -3.25 -23.01
C ALA A 188 -1.18 -3.67 -24.28
N GLU A 189 -0.24 -2.85 -24.77
CA GLU A 189 0.61 -3.13 -25.93
C GLU A 189 1.37 -4.46 -25.81
N LYS A 190 1.90 -4.70 -24.61
CA LYS A 190 2.71 -5.91 -24.33
C LYS A 190 1.88 -7.09 -23.85
N ASN A 191 0.58 -6.94 -23.68
CA ASN A 191 -0.31 -7.97 -23.12
C ASN A 191 0.19 -8.50 -21.76
N ILE A 192 0.58 -7.58 -20.86
CA ILE A 192 1.07 -7.85 -19.52
C ILE A 192 0.02 -7.39 -18.52
N ALA A 193 -0.23 -8.18 -17.46
CA ALA A 193 -1.13 -7.78 -16.40
C ALA A 193 -0.60 -6.56 -15.66
N LEU A 194 -1.41 -5.51 -15.52
CA LEU A 194 -1.12 -4.35 -14.68
C LEU A 194 -2.01 -4.41 -13.43
N VAL A 195 -1.39 -4.58 -12.26
CA VAL A 195 -2.07 -4.54 -10.95
C VAL A 195 -1.80 -3.19 -10.32
N SER A 196 -2.85 -2.44 -10.08
CA SER A 196 -2.82 -1.11 -9.43
C SER A 196 -3.27 -1.23 -7.98
N ASP A 197 -2.34 -1.02 -7.05
CA ASP A 197 -2.65 -0.90 -5.62
C ASP A 197 -2.98 0.57 -5.29
N GLU A 198 -4.28 0.84 -5.11
CA GLU A 198 -4.84 2.18 -4.96
C GLU A 198 -5.29 2.48 -3.52
N ILE A 199 -4.80 1.74 -2.54
CA ILE A 199 -5.21 1.85 -1.14
C ILE A 199 -5.08 3.26 -0.54
N TYR A 200 -4.27 4.12 -1.16
CA TYR A 200 -4.08 5.52 -0.76
C TYR A 200 -4.76 6.53 -1.70
N ARG A 201 -5.61 6.10 -2.66
CA ARG A 201 -6.22 6.98 -3.67
C ARG A 201 -6.94 8.21 -3.10
N ALA A 202 -7.52 8.08 -1.90
CA ALA A 202 -8.18 9.19 -1.21
C ALA A 202 -7.21 10.28 -0.72
N PHE A 203 -5.93 9.99 -0.62
CA PHE A 203 -4.91 10.89 -0.07
C PHE A 203 -4.03 11.45 -1.18
N CYS A 204 -4.60 12.21 -2.11
CA CYS A 204 -3.89 13.01 -3.09
C CYS A 204 -4.09 14.49 -2.72
N TYR A 205 -3.00 15.23 -2.51
CA TYR A 205 -3.06 16.58 -1.94
C TYR A 205 -2.85 17.68 -2.95
N ASP A 206 -2.00 17.45 -3.94
CA ASP A 206 -1.54 18.48 -4.88
C ASP A 206 -2.13 18.28 -6.29
N GLN A 207 -2.63 17.11 -6.58
CA GLN A 207 -3.25 16.76 -7.87
C GLN A 207 -4.33 15.70 -7.69
N PRO A 208 -5.31 15.58 -8.59
CA PRO A 208 -6.31 14.53 -8.53
C PRO A 208 -5.67 13.15 -8.73
N PHE A 209 -6.25 12.13 -8.12
CA PHE A 209 -5.90 10.74 -8.38
C PHE A 209 -6.38 10.31 -9.77
N VAL A 210 -5.54 9.57 -10.49
CA VAL A 210 -5.90 8.97 -11.78
C VAL A 210 -5.53 7.50 -11.75
N SER A 211 -6.51 6.63 -11.98
CA SER A 211 -6.30 5.18 -12.07
C SER A 211 -5.86 4.77 -13.48
N PRO A 212 -4.92 3.83 -13.63
CA PRO A 212 -4.60 3.26 -14.94
C PRO A 212 -5.79 2.50 -15.57
N ALA A 213 -6.79 2.11 -14.77
CA ALA A 213 -8.01 1.51 -15.26
C ALA A 213 -8.84 2.46 -16.16
N ALA A 214 -8.60 3.77 -16.08
CA ALA A 214 -9.23 4.73 -17.00
C ALA A 214 -8.70 4.62 -18.46
N PHE A 215 -7.54 3.97 -18.66
CA PHE A 215 -6.87 3.89 -19.96
C PHE A 215 -6.70 2.46 -20.49
N ASN A 216 -6.93 1.46 -19.64
CA ASN A 216 -6.80 0.06 -20.02
C ASN A 216 -7.81 -0.78 -19.23
N GLU A 217 -8.76 -1.37 -19.92
CA GLU A 217 -9.83 -2.19 -19.34
C GLU A 217 -9.30 -3.45 -18.61
N ASN A 218 -8.11 -3.92 -18.98
CA ASN A 218 -7.51 -5.12 -18.40
C ASN A 218 -6.73 -4.87 -17.09
N VAL A 219 -6.69 -3.62 -16.59
CA VAL A 219 -6.06 -3.30 -15.31
C VAL A 219 -6.85 -3.94 -14.16
N ILE A 220 -6.13 -4.57 -13.24
CA ILE A 220 -6.68 -5.12 -12.00
C ILE A 220 -6.41 -4.10 -10.90
N VAL A 221 -7.46 -3.54 -10.33
CA VAL A 221 -7.39 -2.56 -9.25
C VAL A 221 -7.61 -3.24 -7.91
N ILE A 222 -6.72 -2.99 -6.96
CA ILE A 222 -6.85 -3.39 -5.56
C ILE A 222 -7.03 -2.13 -4.72
N ASP A 223 -8.12 -2.08 -3.97
CA ASP A 223 -8.43 -0.94 -3.09
C ASP A 223 -9.09 -1.42 -1.79
N GLY A 224 -9.35 -0.52 -0.86
CA GLY A 224 -9.98 -0.86 0.40
C GLY A 224 -10.14 0.32 1.34
N LEU A 225 -10.74 0.04 2.49
CA LEU A 225 -11.13 1.04 3.49
C LEU A 225 -10.12 1.17 4.64
N SER A 226 -9.04 0.37 4.60
CA SER A 226 -8.08 0.31 5.70
C SER A 226 -7.44 1.64 6.03
N LYS A 227 -7.14 2.46 5.01
CA LYS A 227 -6.44 3.74 5.19
C LYS A 227 -7.39 4.90 5.24
N SER A 228 -8.28 5.02 4.27
CA SER A 228 -9.25 6.11 4.16
C SER A 228 -10.19 6.20 5.38
N HIS A 229 -10.68 5.05 5.85
CA HIS A 229 -11.67 4.97 6.93
C HIS A 229 -11.11 4.41 8.25
N SER A 230 -9.78 4.33 8.40
CA SER A 230 -9.12 3.81 9.62
C SER A 230 -9.55 2.39 9.99
N MET A 231 -9.77 1.54 8.99
CA MET A 231 -10.27 0.17 9.15
C MET A 231 -9.14 -0.87 9.03
N THR A 232 -7.92 -0.56 9.46
CA THR A 232 -6.76 -1.47 9.29
C THR A 232 -6.96 -2.82 9.95
N GLY A 233 -7.53 -2.86 11.16
CA GLY A 233 -7.82 -4.08 11.92
C GLY A 233 -9.04 -4.85 11.41
N HIS A 234 -9.90 -4.25 10.61
CA HIS A 234 -11.13 -4.87 10.10
C HIS A 234 -10.89 -5.83 8.93
N ARG A 235 -9.73 -5.77 8.28
CA ARG A 235 -9.35 -6.66 7.18
C ARG A 235 -10.34 -6.68 6.02
N LEU A 236 -10.75 -5.52 5.52
CA LEU A 236 -11.67 -5.37 4.41
C LEU A 236 -11.02 -4.62 3.25
N GLY A 237 -11.04 -5.23 2.08
CA GLY A 237 -10.63 -4.67 0.81
C GLY A 237 -11.55 -5.15 -0.30
N PHE A 238 -11.33 -4.64 -1.49
CA PHE A 238 -12.02 -5.10 -2.69
C PHE A 238 -11.08 -5.04 -3.90
N VAL A 239 -11.44 -5.79 -4.90
CA VAL A 239 -10.73 -5.85 -6.18
C VAL A 239 -11.74 -5.66 -7.29
N HIS A 240 -11.35 -4.98 -8.34
CA HIS A 240 -12.11 -4.99 -9.59
C HIS A 240 -11.18 -5.10 -10.81
N GLY A 241 -11.66 -5.74 -11.84
CA GLY A 241 -10.89 -5.97 -13.06
C GLY A 241 -11.63 -6.89 -14.01
N PRO A 242 -10.96 -7.42 -15.05
CA PRO A 242 -11.56 -8.32 -16.02
C PRO A 242 -12.22 -9.52 -15.34
N GLN A 243 -13.46 -9.82 -15.71
CA GLN A 243 -14.25 -10.90 -15.11
C GLN A 243 -13.51 -12.23 -15.10
N SER A 244 -12.81 -12.56 -16.17
CA SER A 244 -12.04 -13.80 -16.30
C SER A 244 -10.98 -13.96 -15.20
N VAL A 245 -10.28 -12.89 -14.82
CA VAL A 245 -9.28 -12.87 -13.73
C VAL A 245 -9.96 -12.90 -12.39
N ILE A 246 -10.97 -12.06 -12.18
CA ILE A 246 -11.70 -11.96 -10.91
C ILE A 246 -12.32 -13.31 -10.52
N GLN A 247 -12.87 -14.05 -11.47
CA GLN A 247 -13.43 -15.40 -11.23
C GLN A 247 -12.37 -16.39 -10.73
N GLN A 248 -11.10 -16.30 -11.19
CA GLN A 248 -10.02 -17.16 -10.68
C GLN A 248 -9.63 -16.74 -9.25
N MET A 249 -9.61 -15.44 -8.96
CA MET A 249 -9.34 -14.96 -7.61
C MET A 249 -10.44 -15.36 -6.62
N ILE A 250 -11.73 -15.30 -7.01
CA ILE A 250 -12.85 -15.77 -6.20
C ILE A 250 -12.73 -17.29 -5.95
N LYS A 251 -12.41 -18.08 -6.98
CA LYS A 251 -12.18 -19.52 -6.84
C LYS A 251 -11.05 -19.82 -5.85
N LEU A 252 -9.94 -19.09 -5.92
CA LEU A 252 -8.82 -19.25 -4.99
C LEU A 252 -9.19 -18.82 -3.57
N GLN A 253 -10.00 -17.77 -3.40
CA GLN A 253 -10.47 -17.31 -2.09
C GLN A 253 -11.26 -18.40 -1.35
N GLN A 254 -12.01 -19.28 -2.05
CA GLN A 254 -12.74 -20.39 -1.44
C GLN A 254 -11.82 -21.34 -0.64
N TYR A 255 -10.58 -21.51 -1.11
CA TYR A 255 -9.61 -22.44 -0.52
C TYR A 255 -8.57 -21.78 0.37
N THR A 256 -8.63 -20.44 0.54
CA THR A 256 -7.71 -19.67 1.37
C THR A 256 -8.44 -18.98 2.52
N PHE A 257 -9.12 -17.87 2.23
CA PHE A 257 -9.82 -17.05 3.23
C PHE A 257 -11.31 -17.40 3.37
N VAL A 258 -11.85 -18.24 2.52
CA VAL A 258 -13.28 -18.60 2.40
C VAL A 258 -14.11 -17.38 1.97
N CYS A 259 -14.16 -16.34 2.78
CA CYS A 259 -14.80 -15.05 2.51
C CYS A 259 -14.14 -13.95 3.38
N ALA A 260 -14.33 -12.69 3.04
CA ALA A 260 -14.04 -11.60 3.95
C ALA A 260 -14.95 -11.65 5.19
N PRO A 261 -14.54 -11.12 6.37
CA PRO A 261 -15.35 -11.19 7.59
C PRO A 261 -16.76 -10.62 7.39
N HIS A 262 -17.79 -11.45 7.57
CA HIS A 262 -19.16 -11.12 7.21
C HIS A 262 -19.70 -9.84 7.90
N PRO A 263 -19.61 -9.69 9.25
CA PRO A 263 -20.12 -8.47 9.88
C PRO A 263 -19.34 -7.22 9.46
N VAL A 264 -18.05 -7.37 9.12
CA VAL A 264 -17.21 -6.25 8.66
C VAL A 264 -17.64 -5.76 7.27
N GLN A 265 -18.18 -6.62 6.42
CA GLN A 265 -18.70 -6.19 5.11
C GLN A 265 -19.90 -5.24 5.25
N TRP A 266 -20.74 -5.41 6.28
CA TRP A 266 -21.83 -4.48 6.59
C TRP A 266 -21.29 -3.14 7.10
N ALA A 267 -20.24 -3.17 7.91
CA ALA A 267 -19.52 -1.95 8.29
C ALA A 267 -18.90 -1.24 7.07
N GLY A 268 -18.35 -2.02 6.12
CA GLY A 268 -17.83 -1.49 4.85
C GLY A 268 -18.91 -0.82 4.00
N LEU A 269 -20.12 -1.37 3.98
CA LEU A 269 -21.26 -0.76 3.29
C LEU A 269 -21.59 0.64 3.86
N ALA A 270 -21.58 0.79 5.19
CA ALA A 270 -21.75 2.08 5.85
C ALA A 270 -20.58 3.03 5.60
N ALA A 271 -19.35 2.50 5.57
CA ALA A 271 -18.15 3.29 5.32
C ALA A 271 -18.15 3.96 3.95
N LEU A 272 -18.74 3.33 2.93
CA LEU A 272 -18.82 3.90 1.59
C LEU A 272 -19.64 5.21 1.54
N ASP A 273 -20.52 5.50 2.51
CA ASP A 273 -21.27 6.74 2.62
C ASP A 273 -20.65 7.74 3.59
N CYS A 274 -19.56 7.35 4.26
CA CYS A 274 -18.93 8.21 5.25
C CYS A 274 -18.00 9.21 4.55
N ASP A 275 -18.25 10.50 4.77
CA ASP A 275 -17.36 11.55 4.32
C ASP A 275 -16.06 11.54 5.14
N ILE A 276 -14.94 11.60 4.45
CA ILE A 276 -13.58 11.62 5.02
C ILE A 276 -12.80 12.87 4.64
N SER A 277 -13.44 13.85 4.03
CA SER A 277 -12.79 15.07 3.48
C SER A 277 -11.99 15.82 4.55
N ASP A 278 -12.52 15.97 5.75
CA ASP A 278 -11.83 16.63 6.86
C ASP A 278 -10.54 15.90 7.26
N ARG A 279 -10.55 14.56 7.21
CA ARG A 279 -9.37 13.73 7.51
C ARG A 279 -8.30 13.85 6.44
N VAL A 280 -8.71 13.89 5.18
CA VAL A 280 -7.80 14.09 4.04
C VAL A 280 -7.14 15.47 4.16
N GLU A 281 -7.93 16.50 4.48
CA GLU A 281 -7.42 17.86 4.70
C GLU A 281 -6.45 17.92 5.88
N GLU A 282 -6.75 17.27 6.99
CA GLU A 282 -5.84 17.21 8.13
C GLU A 282 -4.50 16.54 7.77
N TYR A 283 -4.52 15.45 7.00
CA TYR A 283 -3.27 14.84 6.52
C TYR A 283 -2.50 15.74 5.56
N ARG A 284 -3.17 16.52 4.73
CA ARG A 284 -2.52 17.54 3.90
C ARG A 284 -1.80 18.58 4.76
N GLN A 285 -2.44 19.05 5.85
CA GLN A 285 -1.83 19.98 6.79
C GLN A 285 -0.64 19.38 7.53
N LYS A 286 -0.74 18.13 7.99
CA LYS A 286 0.37 17.39 8.63
C LYS A 286 1.55 17.19 7.65
N ARG A 287 1.27 16.87 6.40
CA ARG A 287 2.28 16.81 5.33
C ARG A 287 3.02 18.16 5.20
N ASN A 288 2.26 19.25 5.12
CA ASN A 288 2.84 20.59 5.00
C ASN A 288 3.69 20.95 6.22
N LEU A 289 3.18 20.69 7.42
CA LEU A 289 3.94 20.89 8.67
C LEU A 289 5.30 20.17 8.63
N MET A 290 5.30 18.89 8.29
CA MET A 290 6.55 18.11 8.25
C MET A 290 7.48 18.58 7.13
N ARG A 291 6.93 18.93 5.96
CA ARG A 291 7.69 19.48 4.84
C ARG A 291 8.39 20.78 5.24
N ASP A 292 7.65 21.71 5.84
CA ASP A 292 8.19 23.02 6.26
C ASP A 292 9.27 22.88 7.34
N ARG A 293 9.10 21.94 8.27
CA ARG A 293 10.05 21.69 9.36
C ARG A 293 11.34 21.00 8.90
N LEU A 294 11.30 20.23 7.80
CA LEU A 294 12.42 19.40 7.37
C LEU A 294 13.14 19.92 6.12
N ALA A 295 12.56 20.85 5.35
CA ALA A 295 13.06 21.28 4.05
C ALA A 295 14.49 21.84 4.07
N ASP A 296 14.94 22.45 5.17
CA ASP A 296 16.27 23.03 5.29
C ASP A 296 17.38 21.98 5.42
N LYS A 297 17.04 20.76 5.84
CA LYS A 297 18.00 19.70 6.20
C LYS A 297 17.88 18.46 5.34
N TYR A 298 16.73 18.24 4.72
CA TYR A 298 16.42 17.04 3.98
C TYR A 298 15.97 17.35 2.56
N GLU A 299 16.46 16.58 1.62
CA GLU A 299 15.91 16.54 0.26
C GLU A 299 14.58 15.77 0.28
N ILE A 300 13.47 16.47 0.00
CA ILE A 300 12.12 15.91 0.02
C ILE A 300 11.61 15.78 -1.40
N SER A 301 11.66 14.57 -1.94
CA SER A 301 11.01 14.20 -3.19
C SER A 301 9.73 13.40 -2.90
N GLY A 302 8.74 13.44 -3.79
CA GLY A 302 7.46 12.81 -3.55
C GLY A 302 6.61 13.56 -2.52
N ALA A 303 5.94 12.81 -1.62
CA ALA A 303 5.05 13.34 -0.57
C ALA A 303 3.84 14.16 -1.09
N GLN A 304 3.38 13.90 -2.31
CA GLN A 304 2.16 14.50 -2.87
C GLN A 304 0.89 13.78 -2.40
N GLY A 305 1.04 12.57 -1.85
CA GLY A 305 -0.08 11.74 -1.37
C GLY A 305 0.32 10.74 -0.29
N ALA A 306 -0.59 9.83 0.05
CA ALA A 306 -0.49 8.91 1.18
C ALA A 306 -0.27 9.67 2.50
N PHE A 307 0.52 9.12 3.43
CA PHE A 307 0.93 9.80 4.66
C PHE A 307 2.38 9.45 5.03
N TYR A 308 3.25 9.38 4.00
CA TYR A 308 4.68 9.08 4.13
C TYR A 308 5.56 10.13 3.47
N MET A 309 6.78 10.25 3.99
CA MET A 309 7.91 10.86 3.31
C MET A 309 9.08 9.88 3.28
N PHE A 310 9.77 9.83 2.15
CA PHE A 310 10.94 8.99 1.95
C PHE A 310 12.13 9.91 1.74
N LEU A 311 12.81 10.22 2.85
CA LEU A 311 13.81 11.26 2.94
C LEU A 311 15.20 10.67 2.70
N LYS A 312 15.99 11.31 1.86
CA LYS A 312 17.41 10.99 1.74
C LYS A 312 18.14 11.29 3.06
N THR A 313 18.97 10.37 3.53
CA THR A 313 19.75 10.59 4.75
C THR A 313 20.79 11.68 4.54
N PRO A 314 20.97 12.61 5.48
CA PRO A 314 21.99 13.64 5.37
C PRO A 314 23.42 13.10 5.56
N TRP A 315 23.54 11.92 6.16
CA TRP A 315 24.81 11.20 6.35
C TRP A 315 24.56 9.69 6.53
N GLY A 316 25.61 8.90 6.30
CA GLY A 316 25.59 7.45 6.48
C GLY A 316 24.55 6.72 5.63
N THR A 317 24.27 5.49 6.01
CA THR A 317 23.19 4.70 5.43
C THR A 317 21.86 4.97 6.14
N GLY A 318 20.72 4.56 5.54
CA GLY A 318 19.41 4.58 6.21
C GLY A 318 19.42 3.78 7.51
N THR A 319 20.13 2.65 7.52
CA THR A 319 20.31 1.80 8.71
C THR A 319 21.10 2.50 9.80
N ASP A 320 22.23 3.17 9.46
CA ASP A 320 23.03 3.92 10.42
C ASP A 320 22.23 5.06 11.04
N PHE A 321 21.52 5.80 10.18
CA PHE A 321 20.70 6.93 10.62
C PHE A 321 19.55 6.47 11.53
N CYS A 322 18.86 5.38 11.20
CA CYS A 322 17.83 4.80 12.06
C CYS A 322 18.38 4.30 13.39
N THR A 323 19.58 3.72 13.40
CA THR A 323 20.24 3.28 14.62
C THR A 323 20.49 4.46 15.57
N GLU A 324 20.93 5.59 15.03
CA GLU A 324 21.13 6.81 15.84
C GLU A 324 19.79 7.43 16.26
N ALA A 325 18.77 7.39 15.41
CA ALA A 325 17.42 7.86 15.76
C ALA A 325 16.84 7.08 16.96
N ILE A 326 17.02 5.77 17.00
CA ILE A 326 16.59 4.91 18.14
C ILE A 326 17.25 5.35 19.44
N LYS A 327 18.56 5.66 19.45
CA LYS A 327 19.27 6.18 20.63
C LYS A 327 18.70 7.52 21.12
N ASN A 328 18.12 8.29 20.19
CA ASN A 328 17.44 9.55 20.47
C ASN A 328 15.93 9.41 20.68
N ASN A 329 15.45 8.22 21.02
CA ASN A 329 14.05 7.89 21.30
C ASN A 329 13.08 8.15 20.12
N LEU A 330 13.58 8.10 18.87
CA LEU A 330 12.80 8.28 17.64
C LEU A 330 12.78 6.97 16.83
N LEU A 331 11.58 6.53 16.44
CA LEU A 331 11.36 5.36 15.59
C LEU A 331 10.99 5.78 14.18
N ILE A 332 11.78 5.38 13.23
CA ILE A 332 11.63 5.57 11.77
C ILE A 332 12.03 4.27 11.07
N ILE A 333 11.80 4.13 9.78
CA ILE A 333 12.12 2.90 9.03
C ILE A 333 13.29 3.16 8.07
N PRO A 334 14.35 2.33 8.05
CA PRO A 334 15.43 2.47 7.07
C PRO A 334 14.97 2.12 5.65
N GLY A 335 15.58 2.78 4.67
CA GLY A 335 15.18 2.70 3.27
C GLY A 335 15.32 1.32 2.66
N ASN A 336 16.30 0.53 3.11
CA ASN A 336 16.53 -0.84 2.62
C ASN A 336 15.38 -1.83 2.90
N VAL A 337 14.39 -1.44 3.71
CA VAL A 337 13.13 -2.18 3.87
C VAL A 337 12.25 -2.06 2.62
N PHE A 338 12.40 -0.97 1.86
CA PHE A 338 11.56 -0.61 0.73
C PHE A 338 12.33 -0.48 -0.60
N SER A 339 13.63 -0.69 -0.59
CA SER A 339 14.50 -0.43 -1.73
C SER A 339 15.72 -1.35 -1.69
N ASN A 340 16.34 -1.55 -2.85
CA ASN A 340 17.67 -2.15 -2.97
C ASN A 340 18.78 -1.19 -2.50
N ARG A 341 18.44 0.09 -2.23
CA ARG A 341 19.35 1.12 -1.74
C ARG A 341 19.12 1.40 -0.25
N ASP A 342 20.19 1.64 0.51
CA ASP A 342 20.13 2.04 1.92
C ASP A 342 20.54 3.52 2.08
N THR A 343 19.92 4.40 1.29
CA THR A 343 20.25 5.83 1.21
C THR A 343 19.16 6.77 1.75
N HIS A 344 18.04 6.19 2.18
CA HIS A 344 16.86 6.93 2.62
C HIS A 344 16.31 6.38 3.91
N ILE A 345 15.37 7.12 4.49
CA ILE A 345 14.53 6.71 5.62
C ILE A 345 13.07 6.98 5.27
N ARG A 346 12.15 6.14 5.74
CA ARG A 346 10.72 6.43 5.68
C ARG A 346 10.22 6.96 7.02
N ILE A 347 9.52 8.09 6.98
CA ILE A 347 8.70 8.59 8.08
C ILE A 347 7.22 8.57 7.71
N SER A 348 6.35 8.40 8.70
CA SER A 348 4.91 8.57 8.59
C SER A 348 4.49 9.82 9.34
N TYR A 349 3.66 10.65 8.73
CA TYR A 349 3.03 11.79 9.41
C TYR A 349 1.60 11.52 9.85
N ALA A 350 1.20 10.24 9.91
CA ALA A 350 -0.07 9.82 10.50
C ALA A 350 0.06 9.76 12.04
N GLN A 351 0.23 10.93 12.65
CA GLN A 351 0.40 11.12 14.09
C GLN A 351 -0.18 12.46 14.54
N GLU A 352 -0.33 12.66 15.86
CA GLU A 352 -0.70 13.95 16.42
C GLU A 352 0.38 15.02 16.20
N ASN A 353 -0.02 16.29 16.00
CA ASN A 353 0.92 17.38 15.69
C ASN A 353 2.06 17.51 16.71
N PRO A 354 1.85 17.42 18.04
CA PRO A 354 2.96 17.49 19.00
C PRO A 354 4.00 16.40 18.82
N ILE A 355 3.59 15.18 18.39
CA ILE A 355 4.50 14.08 18.10
C ILE A 355 5.29 14.35 16.81
N LEU A 356 4.63 14.91 15.80
CA LEU A 356 5.26 15.30 14.55
C LEU A 356 6.33 16.38 14.76
N GLU A 357 6.02 17.41 15.55
CA GLU A 357 6.94 18.50 15.88
C GLU A 357 8.19 17.99 16.63
N GLN A 358 7.98 17.18 17.67
CA GLN A 358 9.09 16.55 18.40
C GLN A 358 9.94 15.67 17.51
N GLY A 359 9.31 14.88 16.64
CA GLY A 359 10.02 14.04 15.66
C GLY A 359 10.83 14.85 14.67
N ALA A 360 10.31 15.95 14.16
CA ALA A 360 11.02 16.86 13.27
C ALA A 360 12.20 17.55 13.97
N GLU A 361 12.07 17.96 15.23
CA GLU A 361 13.17 18.51 16.03
C GLU A 361 14.31 17.51 16.21
N ILE A 362 13.99 16.25 16.52
CA ILE A 362 15.00 15.19 16.64
C ILE A 362 15.67 14.94 15.29
N LEU A 363 14.91 14.82 14.19
CA LEU A 363 15.45 14.62 12.85
C LEU A 363 16.42 15.77 12.48
N ASN A 364 16.02 17.03 12.70
CA ASN A 364 16.86 18.18 12.40
C ASN A 364 18.15 18.21 13.22
N ARG A 365 18.09 17.86 14.51
CA ARG A 365 19.27 17.72 15.36
C ARG A 365 20.21 16.62 14.85
N LEU A 366 19.66 15.47 14.45
CA LEU A 366 20.43 14.36 13.91
C LEU A 366 21.10 14.70 12.57
N ALA A 367 20.46 15.54 11.75
CA ALA A 367 21.04 15.98 10.48
C ALA A 367 22.33 16.82 10.67
N ASP A 368 22.46 17.53 11.81
CA ASP A 368 23.65 18.33 12.14
C ASP A 368 24.81 17.50 12.71
N HIS A 369 24.56 16.25 13.12
CA HIS A 369 25.60 15.36 13.63
C HIS A 369 26.50 14.90 12.47
N LYS A 370 27.67 15.57 12.33
CA LYS A 370 28.77 15.01 11.52
C LYS A 370 29.43 13.89 12.34
N MET A 371 29.35 12.66 11.85
CA MET A 371 30.23 11.60 12.34
C MET A 371 31.68 11.83 11.96
#